data_bbfbc2c3b3b2f314e145bde907b70abb
#
_entry.id   bbfbc2c3b3b2f314e145bde907b70abb
#
_cell.length_a   1.000
_cell.length_b   1.000
_cell.length_c   1.000
_cell.angle_alpha   90.00
_cell.angle_beta   90.00
_cell.angle_gamma   90.00
#
_symmetry.space_group_name_H-M   'P 1'
#
loop_
_entity.id
_entity.type
_entity.pdbx_description
1 polymer ?
#
loop_
_entity_poly.entity_id
_entity_poly.type
_entity_poly.pdbx_seq_one_letter_code
_entity_poly.pdbx_strand_id
1 'polypeptide(L)'
;MLAKRIIPSLDIKDGQTVKGTNFANLRQAGDPVELGRTYSEQGADELVYLDITASHEGRKTFTDLVKRVAANISIPFTVGGGIHELKDVDRLLSAGADKVSINSSAIKNPQLIDEIAKHFGSQVCVVAIDAKQTPQGWKCYLNGGRVETDKYLFEWAKEANERGAGEILFTSMDHDGVKTGYANEALATLSESLSIPIIASGGAGAMEHFRDTFIEGKADAALAASVFHFGEIRIPELKDYLCAQGINVRR
;
A
#
# COMPACT_ATOMS: atom_id res chain seq x y z
N MET A 1 10.07 15.86 -13.88
CA MET A 1 9.77 15.26 -12.57
C MET A 1 8.63 14.27 -12.77
N LEU A 2 8.72 13.06 -12.25
CA LEU A 2 7.64 12.07 -12.36
C LEU A 2 6.40 12.56 -11.60
N ALA A 3 5.21 12.19 -12.10
CA ALA A 3 3.97 12.53 -11.42
C ALA A 3 3.83 11.74 -10.11
N LYS A 4 3.38 12.41 -9.05
CA LYS A 4 3.05 11.78 -7.78
C LYS A 4 1.74 11.01 -7.91
N ARG A 5 1.63 9.85 -7.23
CA ARG A 5 0.50 8.93 -7.36
C ARG A 5 -0.42 9.00 -6.15
N ILE A 6 -1.71 9.00 -6.37
CA ILE A 6 -2.77 8.89 -5.35
C ILE A 6 -3.33 7.48 -5.42
N ILE A 7 -3.24 6.74 -4.30
CA ILE A 7 -3.53 5.31 -4.24
C ILE A 7 -4.59 5.01 -3.17
N PRO A 8 -5.86 4.80 -3.55
CA PRO A 8 -6.86 4.23 -2.63
C PRO A 8 -6.49 2.78 -2.23
N SER A 9 -6.61 2.46 -0.93
CA SER A 9 -6.39 1.11 -0.39
C SER A 9 -7.70 0.53 0.11
N LEU A 10 -7.98 -0.73 -0.24
CA LEU A 10 -9.17 -1.48 0.12
C LEU A 10 -8.77 -2.72 0.93
N ASP A 11 -9.11 -2.74 2.21
CA ASP A 11 -8.96 -3.92 3.06
C ASP A 11 -10.11 -4.87 2.78
N ILE A 12 -9.82 -6.10 2.40
CA ILE A 12 -10.80 -7.11 2.00
C ILE A 12 -10.90 -8.18 3.09
N LYS A 13 -12.12 -8.39 3.56
CA LYS A 13 -12.46 -9.49 4.45
C LYS A 13 -13.70 -10.20 3.92
N ASP A 14 -13.59 -11.52 3.74
CA ASP A 14 -14.69 -12.36 3.24
C ASP A 14 -15.34 -11.81 1.95
N GLY A 15 -14.52 -11.27 1.03
CA GLY A 15 -14.95 -10.72 -0.26
C GLY A 15 -15.61 -9.33 -0.20
N GLN A 16 -15.62 -8.68 0.95
CA GLN A 16 -16.18 -7.33 1.15
C GLN A 16 -15.09 -6.33 1.54
N THR A 17 -15.24 -5.08 1.12
CA THR A 17 -14.38 -4.01 1.60
C THR A 17 -14.77 -3.65 3.02
N VAL A 18 -13.78 -3.62 3.91
CA VAL A 18 -13.95 -3.25 5.31
C VAL A 18 -12.97 -2.15 5.68
N LYS A 19 -13.32 -1.35 6.69
CA LYS A 19 -12.40 -0.39 7.30
C LYS A 19 -12.60 -0.35 8.80
N GLY A 20 -11.49 -0.35 9.53
CA GLY A 20 -11.45 -0.20 10.98
C GLY A 20 -10.36 0.79 11.39
N THR A 21 -10.33 1.13 12.69
CA THR A 21 -9.21 1.85 13.30
C THR A 21 -8.27 0.82 13.91
N ASN A 22 -6.98 0.88 13.56
CA ASN A 22 -5.96 -0.07 14.04
C ASN A 22 -6.36 -1.55 13.83
N PHE A 23 -6.97 -1.87 12.68
CA PHE A 23 -7.47 -3.20 12.33
C PHE A 23 -8.55 -3.77 13.28
N ALA A 24 -9.16 -2.92 14.11
CA ALA A 24 -10.28 -3.27 15.02
C ALA A 24 -11.57 -2.58 14.60
N ASN A 25 -12.72 -3.07 15.10
CA ASN A 25 -14.06 -2.49 14.84
C ASN A 25 -14.37 -2.29 13.35
N LEU A 26 -14.13 -3.35 12.55
CA LEU A 26 -14.33 -3.32 11.10
C LEU A 26 -15.78 -2.98 10.73
N ARG A 27 -15.95 -1.97 9.86
CA ARG A 27 -17.23 -1.59 9.24
C ARG A 27 -17.13 -1.89 7.75
N GLN A 28 -18.22 -2.30 7.15
CA GLN A 28 -18.30 -2.45 5.69
C GLN A 28 -18.22 -1.07 5.04
N ALA A 29 -17.39 -0.98 3.99
CA ALA A 29 -17.21 0.24 3.20
C ALA A 29 -17.85 0.15 1.80
N GLY A 30 -18.26 -1.04 1.35
CA GLY A 30 -18.91 -1.26 0.08
C GLY A 30 -18.40 -2.49 -0.70
N ASP A 31 -18.95 -2.70 -1.89
CA ASP A 31 -18.48 -3.74 -2.80
C ASP A 31 -17.10 -3.34 -3.37
N PRO A 32 -16.08 -4.22 -3.28
CA PRO A 32 -14.72 -3.88 -3.70
C PRO A 32 -14.57 -3.62 -5.21
N VAL A 33 -15.39 -4.22 -6.06
CA VAL A 33 -15.34 -4.00 -7.51
C VAL A 33 -15.92 -2.64 -7.86
N GLU A 34 -17.08 -2.30 -7.28
CA GLU A 34 -17.73 -1.00 -7.49
C GLU A 34 -16.87 0.17 -6.94
N LEU A 35 -16.27 0.00 -5.77
CA LEU A 35 -15.36 0.99 -5.23
C LEU A 35 -14.12 1.17 -6.11
N GLY A 36 -13.52 0.08 -6.58
CA GLY A 36 -12.38 0.13 -7.50
C GLY A 36 -12.71 0.85 -8.80
N ARG A 37 -13.87 0.55 -9.40
CA ARG A 37 -14.36 1.24 -10.58
C ARG A 37 -14.55 2.72 -10.32
N THR A 38 -15.21 3.08 -9.23
CA THR A 38 -15.43 4.48 -8.84
C THR A 38 -14.12 5.25 -8.68
N TYR A 39 -13.12 4.66 -8.02
CA TYR A 39 -11.82 5.32 -7.85
C TYR A 39 -11.05 5.44 -9.17
N SER A 40 -11.12 4.41 -10.04
CA SER A 40 -10.55 4.46 -11.38
C SER A 40 -11.18 5.60 -12.21
N GLU A 41 -12.52 5.72 -12.19
CA GLU A 41 -13.26 6.80 -12.86
C GLU A 41 -12.98 8.19 -12.26
N GLN A 42 -12.71 8.28 -10.96
CA GLN A 42 -12.31 9.51 -10.28
C GLN A 42 -10.84 9.90 -10.53
N GLY A 43 -10.09 9.07 -11.26
CA GLY A 43 -8.71 9.37 -11.63
C GLY A 43 -7.68 8.99 -10.56
N ALA A 44 -7.94 7.96 -9.74
CA ALA A 44 -6.88 7.32 -8.97
C ALA A 44 -5.76 6.84 -9.89
N ASP A 45 -4.52 6.87 -9.43
CA ASP A 45 -3.37 6.45 -10.26
C ASP A 45 -3.12 4.95 -10.18
N GLU A 46 -3.40 4.34 -9.06
CA GLU A 46 -3.31 2.91 -8.75
C GLU A 46 -4.31 2.56 -7.65
N LEU A 47 -4.56 1.26 -7.45
CA LEU A 47 -5.31 0.74 -6.30
C LEU A 47 -4.49 -0.29 -5.54
N VAL A 48 -4.77 -0.44 -4.25
CA VAL A 48 -4.22 -1.52 -3.42
C VAL A 48 -5.37 -2.30 -2.80
N TYR A 49 -5.35 -3.63 -2.97
CA TYR A 49 -6.28 -4.56 -2.33
C TYR A 49 -5.52 -5.45 -1.36
N LEU A 50 -5.88 -5.42 -0.09
CA LEU A 50 -5.24 -6.20 0.97
C LEU A 50 -6.20 -7.25 1.49
N ASP A 51 -5.94 -8.54 1.23
CA ASP A 51 -6.68 -9.63 1.87
C ASP A 51 -6.26 -9.76 3.32
N ILE A 52 -7.16 -9.40 4.21
CA ILE A 52 -6.99 -9.55 5.66
C ILE A 52 -7.70 -10.81 6.21
N THR A 53 -8.17 -11.69 5.31
CA THR A 53 -8.83 -12.96 5.65
C THR A 53 -7.78 -14.02 6.00
N ALA A 54 -7.91 -14.64 7.17
CA ALA A 54 -6.91 -15.59 7.66
C ALA A 54 -7.06 -17.04 7.12
N SER A 55 -8.11 -17.38 6.32
CA SER A 55 -8.45 -18.75 5.98
C SER A 55 -7.99 -19.19 4.58
N HIS A 56 -7.80 -20.52 4.41
CA HIS A 56 -7.44 -21.12 3.13
C HIS A 56 -8.59 -20.99 2.08
N GLU A 57 -9.83 -21.06 2.51
CA GLU A 57 -11.01 -20.86 1.64
C GLU A 57 -11.12 -19.40 1.16
N GLY A 58 -10.72 -18.43 1.97
CA GLY A 58 -10.65 -17.02 1.62
C GLY A 58 -9.73 -16.74 0.42
N ARG A 59 -8.65 -17.50 0.23
CA ARG A 59 -7.72 -17.30 -0.89
C ARG A 59 -8.35 -17.55 -2.25
N LYS A 60 -9.23 -18.55 -2.40
CA LYS A 60 -9.94 -18.80 -3.66
C LYS A 60 -10.91 -17.67 -3.95
N THR A 61 -11.71 -17.30 -2.96
CA THR A 61 -12.65 -16.18 -3.05
C THR A 61 -11.94 -14.88 -3.40
N PHE A 62 -10.77 -14.64 -2.82
CA PHE A 62 -9.97 -13.45 -3.10
C PHE A 62 -9.38 -13.46 -4.53
N THR A 63 -8.92 -14.61 -5.03
CA THR A 63 -8.44 -14.74 -6.44
C THR A 63 -9.57 -14.46 -7.44
N ASP A 64 -10.79 -14.94 -7.16
CA ASP A 64 -11.94 -14.66 -8.01
C ASP A 64 -12.35 -13.18 -7.94
N LEU A 65 -12.20 -12.53 -6.79
CA LEU A 65 -12.36 -11.09 -6.65
C LEU A 65 -11.34 -10.33 -7.51
N VAL A 66 -10.05 -10.72 -7.48
CA VAL A 66 -8.99 -10.10 -8.29
C VAL A 66 -9.35 -10.12 -9.77
N LYS A 67 -9.87 -11.24 -10.30
CA LYS A 67 -10.34 -11.34 -11.70
C LYS A 67 -11.48 -10.36 -12.00
N ARG A 68 -12.43 -10.24 -11.08
CA ARG A 68 -13.56 -9.31 -11.22
C ARG A 68 -13.09 -7.85 -11.21
N VAL A 69 -12.16 -7.51 -10.33
CA VAL A 69 -11.54 -6.18 -10.28
C VAL A 69 -10.83 -5.89 -11.59
N ALA A 70 -9.94 -6.77 -12.04
CA ALA A 70 -9.18 -6.61 -13.28
C ALA A 70 -10.08 -6.37 -14.52
N ALA A 71 -11.25 -6.99 -14.55
CA ALA A 71 -12.22 -6.81 -15.64
C ALA A 71 -12.99 -5.46 -15.59
N ASN A 72 -12.92 -4.71 -14.49
CA ASN A 72 -13.75 -3.52 -14.27
C ASN A 72 -12.96 -2.22 -14.04
N ILE A 73 -11.63 -2.27 -14.01
CA ILE A 73 -10.78 -1.09 -13.83
C ILE A 73 -9.78 -0.96 -14.99
N SER A 74 -9.30 0.26 -15.23
CA SER A 74 -8.32 0.57 -16.29
C SER A 74 -6.99 1.12 -15.77
N ILE A 75 -6.79 1.08 -14.45
CA ILE A 75 -5.57 1.53 -13.77
C ILE A 75 -4.87 0.36 -13.11
N PRO A 76 -3.55 0.42 -12.92
CA PRO A 76 -2.81 -0.65 -12.26
C PRO A 76 -3.32 -0.90 -10.82
N PHE A 77 -3.22 -2.14 -10.37
CA PHE A 77 -3.51 -2.44 -8.98
C PHE A 77 -2.56 -3.48 -8.38
N THR A 78 -2.29 -3.27 -7.11
CA THR A 78 -1.45 -4.12 -6.27
C THR A 78 -2.34 -4.98 -5.38
N VAL A 79 -1.96 -6.23 -5.20
CA VAL A 79 -2.66 -7.19 -4.36
C VAL A 79 -1.75 -7.68 -3.26
N GLY A 80 -2.21 -7.63 -2.01
CA GLY A 80 -1.46 -8.09 -0.83
C GLY A 80 -2.28 -9.01 0.06
N GLY A 81 -1.61 -9.66 1.00
CA GLY A 81 -2.20 -10.60 1.94
C GLY A 81 -2.08 -12.07 1.50
N GLY A 82 -1.64 -12.92 2.42
CA GLY A 82 -1.60 -14.37 2.22
C GLY A 82 -0.62 -14.91 1.17
N ILE A 83 0.34 -14.10 0.72
CA ILE A 83 1.36 -14.48 -0.27
C ILE A 83 2.58 -15.05 0.46
N HIS A 84 2.92 -16.33 0.17
CA HIS A 84 4.00 -17.04 0.85
C HIS A 84 5.03 -17.67 -0.10
N GLU A 85 4.66 -17.90 -1.34
CA GLU A 85 5.49 -18.57 -2.35
C GLU A 85 5.22 -18.04 -3.77
N LEU A 86 6.10 -18.35 -4.72
CA LEU A 86 5.97 -17.90 -6.12
C LEU A 86 4.64 -18.33 -6.78
N LYS A 87 4.07 -19.48 -6.39
CA LYS A 87 2.77 -19.92 -6.91
C LYS A 87 1.63 -19.00 -6.52
N ASP A 88 1.71 -18.40 -5.35
CA ASP A 88 0.72 -17.39 -4.93
C ASP A 88 0.82 -16.15 -5.82
N VAL A 89 2.05 -15.72 -6.11
CA VAL A 89 2.32 -14.58 -7.01
C VAL A 89 1.80 -14.88 -8.42
N ASP A 90 2.20 -16.01 -9.00
CA ASP A 90 1.76 -16.43 -10.34
C ASP A 90 0.23 -16.46 -10.45
N ARG A 91 -0.45 -17.01 -9.45
CA ARG A 91 -1.91 -17.08 -9.38
C ARG A 91 -2.56 -15.70 -9.40
N LEU A 92 -2.02 -14.73 -8.65
CA LEU A 92 -2.58 -13.38 -8.57
C LEU A 92 -2.29 -12.56 -9.83
N LEU A 93 -1.09 -12.68 -10.40
CA LEU A 93 -0.75 -12.05 -11.68
C LEU A 93 -1.59 -12.64 -12.83
N SER A 94 -1.76 -13.97 -12.86
CA SER A 94 -2.64 -14.65 -13.83
C SER A 94 -4.11 -14.26 -13.67
N ALA A 95 -4.52 -13.84 -12.47
CA ALA A 95 -5.86 -13.29 -12.20
C ALA A 95 -6.02 -11.83 -12.64
N GLY A 96 -4.94 -11.14 -13.04
CA GLY A 96 -4.92 -9.79 -13.58
C GLY A 96 -4.35 -8.71 -12.67
N ALA A 97 -3.77 -9.06 -11.51
CA ALA A 97 -3.02 -8.11 -10.69
C ALA A 97 -1.74 -7.65 -11.42
N ASP A 98 -1.37 -6.37 -11.31
CA ASP A 98 -0.14 -5.83 -11.87
C ASP A 98 1.06 -6.01 -10.93
N LYS A 99 0.81 -5.93 -9.64
CA LYS A 99 1.83 -6.03 -8.59
C LYS A 99 1.32 -6.85 -7.41
N VAL A 100 2.25 -7.40 -6.64
CA VAL A 100 1.97 -8.06 -5.37
C VAL A 100 2.66 -7.35 -4.23
N SER A 101 1.99 -7.29 -3.07
CA SER A 101 2.54 -6.71 -1.85
C SER A 101 2.79 -7.78 -0.81
N ILE A 102 4.02 -7.88 -0.33
CA ILE A 102 4.47 -8.85 0.68
C ILE A 102 5.04 -8.13 1.89
N ASN A 103 4.69 -8.56 3.10
CA ASN A 103 5.21 -8.03 4.37
C ASN A 103 5.77 -9.18 5.22
N SER A 104 4.92 -9.87 5.98
CA SER A 104 5.33 -10.91 6.94
C SER A 104 6.10 -12.07 6.29
N SER A 105 5.75 -12.45 5.08
CA SER A 105 6.46 -13.49 4.32
C SER A 105 7.86 -13.04 3.93
N ALA A 106 8.02 -11.78 3.52
CA ALA A 106 9.31 -11.21 3.17
C ALA A 106 10.25 -11.12 4.39
N ILE A 107 9.75 -10.71 5.56
CA ILE A 107 10.56 -10.66 6.79
C ILE A 107 10.97 -12.08 7.24
N LYS A 108 10.07 -13.07 7.13
CA LYS A 108 10.34 -14.48 7.51
C LYS A 108 11.24 -15.20 6.51
N ASN A 109 11.10 -14.88 5.24
CA ASN A 109 11.89 -15.45 4.14
C ASN A 109 12.26 -14.35 3.13
N PRO A 110 13.36 -13.61 3.37
CA PRO A 110 13.79 -12.53 2.47
C PRO A 110 14.11 -12.99 1.04
N GLN A 111 14.48 -14.25 0.85
CA GLN A 111 14.72 -14.82 -0.48
C GLN A 111 13.50 -14.77 -1.40
N LEU A 112 12.28 -14.69 -0.83
CA LEU A 112 11.07 -14.53 -1.63
C LEU A 112 11.10 -13.24 -2.48
N ILE A 113 11.74 -12.17 -1.99
CA ILE A 113 11.92 -10.93 -2.76
C ILE A 113 12.80 -11.20 -3.99
N ASP A 114 13.95 -11.86 -3.79
CA ASP A 114 14.88 -12.21 -4.86
C ASP A 114 14.19 -13.10 -5.92
N GLU A 115 13.41 -14.07 -5.47
CA GLU A 115 12.68 -14.99 -6.33
C GLU A 115 11.61 -14.28 -7.17
N ILE A 116 10.80 -13.41 -6.56
CA ILE A 116 9.79 -12.60 -7.27
C ILE A 116 10.46 -11.71 -8.30
N ALA A 117 11.48 -10.96 -7.90
CA ALA A 117 12.22 -10.07 -8.78
C ALA A 117 12.84 -10.81 -9.98
N LYS A 118 13.38 -11.99 -9.75
CA LYS A 118 14.01 -12.82 -10.79
C LYS A 118 13.00 -13.39 -11.78
N HIS A 119 11.83 -13.86 -11.31
CA HIS A 119 10.86 -14.54 -12.16
C HIS A 119 9.90 -13.59 -12.87
N PHE A 120 9.49 -12.50 -12.20
CA PHE A 120 8.44 -11.62 -12.70
C PHE A 120 8.93 -10.19 -12.95
N GLY A 121 10.15 -9.85 -12.51
CA GLY A 121 10.71 -8.51 -12.55
C GLY A 121 10.47 -7.74 -11.26
N SER A 122 11.41 -6.85 -10.91
CA SER A 122 11.34 -6.03 -9.69
C SER A 122 10.05 -5.20 -9.59
N GLN A 123 9.54 -4.70 -10.72
CA GLN A 123 8.35 -3.86 -10.79
C GLN A 123 7.07 -4.55 -10.25
N VAL A 124 7.07 -5.89 -10.13
CA VAL A 124 5.96 -6.67 -9.59
C VAL A 124 5.99 -6.70 -8.06
N CYS A 125 7.16 -6.57 -7.45
CA CYS A 125 7.37 -6.78 -6.01
C CYS A 125 7.28 -5.47 -5.23
N VAL A 126 6.21 -5.28 -4.48
CA VAL A 126 6.07 -4.23 -3.46
C VAL A 126 6.34 -4.84 -2.10
N VAL A 127 7.36 -4.34 -1.39
CA VAL A 127 7.60 -4.75 0.01
C VAL A 127 6.88 -3.79 0.94
N ALA A 128 5.85 -4.27 1.61
CA ALA A 128 5.13 -3.52 2.64
C ALA A 128 5.86 -3.65 3.98
N ILE A 129 6.01 -2.53 4.68
CA ILE A 129 6.68 -2.44 5.97
C ILE A 129 5.76 -1.68 6.93
N ASP A 130 5.22 -2.38 7.91
CA ASP A 130 4.54 -1.77 9.04
C ASP A 130 5.60 -1.50 10.11
N ALA A 131 5.76 -0.24 10.51
CA ALA A 131 6.73 0.09 11.55
C ALA A 131 6.17 1.12 12.55
N LYS A 132 6.72 1.05 13.76
CA LYS A 132 6.38 1.92 14.89
C LYS A 132 7.63 2.60 15.43
N GLN A 133 7.50 3.88 15.78
CA GLN A 133 8.56 4.63 16.44
C GLN A 133 8.75 4.13 17.88
N THR A 134 9.98 3.80 18.23
CA THR A 134 10.39 3.41 19.59
C THR A 134 11.58 4.26 20.03
N PRO A 135 11.95 4.26 21.32
CA PRO A 135 13.17 4.95 21.78
C PRO A 135 14.46 4.47 21.08
N GLN A 136 14.45 3.25 20.53
CA GLN A 136 15.60 2.64 19.84
C GLN A 136 15.53 2.87 18.30
N GLY A 137 14.47 3.50 17.79
CA GLY A 137 14.24 3.73 16.36
C GLY A 137 12.96 3.10 15.85
N TRP A 138 12.77 3.08 14.55
CA TRP A 138 11.58 2.51 13.90
C TRP A 138 11.65 0.99 13.84
N LYS A 139 10.87 0.29 14.67
CA LYS A 139 10.76 -1.18 14.68
C LYS A 139 9.75 -1.68 13.68
N CYS A 140 10.11 -2.73 12.92
CA CYS A 140 9.20 -3.42 11.99
C CYS A 140 8.30 -4.43 12.71
N TYR A 141 7.08 -4.57 12.20
CA TYR A 141 6.06 -5.48 12.73
C TYR A 141 5.54 -6.44 11.66
N LEU A 142 5.06 -7.59 12.11
CA LEU A 142 4.41 -8.64 11.32
C LEU A 142 2.91 -8.67 11.62
N ASN A 143 2.19 -9.43 10.77
CA ASN A 143 0.80 -9.82 10.98
C ASN A 143 -0.13 -8.61 11.24
N GLY A 144 0.00 -7.55 10.43
CA GLY A 144 -0.79 -6.34 10.60
C GLY A 144 -0.50 -5.63 11.92
N GLY A 145 0.76 -5.48 12.26
CA GLY A 145 1.21 -4.73 13.45
C GLY A 145 1.12 -5.47 14.79
N ARG A 146 0.84 -6.78 14.79
CA ARG A 146 0.63 -7.54 16.04
C ARG A 146 1.88 -8.15 16.63
N VAL A 147 2.93 -8.35 15.85
CA VAL A 147 4.15 -9.02 16.30
C VAL A 147 5.36 -8.15 15.96
N GLU A 148 6.06 -7.68 16.99
CA GLU A 148 7.31 -6.95 16.86
C GLU A 148 8.41 -7.89 16.35
N THR A 149 9.35 -7.35 15.56
CA THR A 149 10.51 -8.07 15.04
C THR A 149 11.82 -7.46 15.52
N ASP A 150 12.92 -8.14 15.24
CA ASP A 150 14.26 -7.58 15.48
C ASP A 150 14.73 -6.61 14.41
N LYS A 151 13.97 -6.47 13.31
CA LYS A 151 14.33 -5.59 12.18
C LYS A 151 13.92 -4.15 12.44
N TYR A 152 14.73 -3.23 11.95
CA TYR A 152 14.45 -1.80 11.90
C TYR A 152 14.10 -1.36 10.48
N LEU A 153 13.27 -0.32 10.37
CA LEU A 153 12.71 0.17 9.10
C LEU A 153 13.76 0.45 8.03
N PHE A 154 14.77 1.24 8.36
CA PHE A 154 15.72 1.73 7.35
C PHE A 154 16.64 0.61 6.86
N GLU A 155 17.12 -0.23 7.76
CA GLU A 155 17.96 -1.39 7.44
C GLU A 155 17.18 -2.42 6.65
N TRP A 156 15.92 -2.68 7.04
CA TRP A 156 15.08 -3.63 6.33
C TRP A 156 14.66 -3.13 4.95
N ALA A 157 14.31 -1.85 4.81
CA ALA A 157 13.99 -1.26 3.52
C ALA A 157 15.19 -1.28 2.56
N LYS A 158 16.40 -1.04 3.07
CA LYS A 158 17.63 -1.16 2.30
C LYS A 158 17.88 -2.60 1.86
N GLU A 159 17.76 -3.58 2.76
CA GLU A 159 17.88 -5.01 2.43
C GLU A 159 16.87 -5.40 1.36
N ALA A 160 15.60 -4.98 1.49
CA ALA A 160 14.55 -5.25 0.51
C ALA A 160 14.86 -4.66 -0.88
N ASN A 161 15.37 -3.42 -0.94
CA ASN A 161 15.81 -2.80 -2.19
C ASN A 161 16.98 -3.57 -2.83
N GLU A 162 17.99 -3.96 -2.06
CA GLU A 162 19.15 -4.73 -2.53
C GLU A 162 18.76 -6.12 -3.06
N ARG A 163 17.70 -6.72 -2.51
CA ARG A 163 17.12 -8.00 -2.97
C ARG A 163 16.24 -7.89 -4.21
N GLY A 164 15.93 -6.66 -4.66
CA GLY A 164 15.17 -6.44 -5.89
C GLY A 164 13.71 -6.06 -5.69
N ALA A 165 13.32 -5.55 -4.53
CA ALA A 165 12.01 -4.90 -4.38
C ALA A 165 11.88 -3.76 -5.40
N GLY A 166 10.72 -3.64 -6.03
CA GLY A 166 10.42 -2.57 -6.98
C GLY A 166 9.89 -1.31 -6.32
N GLU A 167 9.22 -1.44 -5.19
CA GLU A 167 8.69 -0.32 -4.38
C GLU A 167 8.67 -0.69 -2.90
N ILE A 168 8.74 0.31 -2.02
CA ILE A 168 8.48 0.17 -0.59
C ILE A 168 7.14 0.84 -0.25
N LEU A 169 6.23 0.09 0.37
CA LEU A 169 5.00 0.61 0.97
C LEU A 169 5.21 0.72 2.48
N PHE A 170 5.51 1.92 2.96
CA PHE A 170 5.73 2.16 4.38
C PHE A 170 4.46 2.64 5.08
N THR A 171 3.98 1.86 6.04
CA THR A 171 2.88 2.24 6.94
C THR A 171 3.42 2.60 8.32
N SER A 172 3.23 3.86 8.71
CA SER A 172 3.47 4.29 10.09
C SER A 172 2.30 3.85 10.96
N MET A 173 2.55 2.91 11.88
CA MET A 173 1.54 2.42 12.82
C MET A 173 1.08 3.48 13.83
N ASP A 174 1.96 4.43 14.15
CA ASP A 174 1.63 5.54 15.07
C ASP A 174 0.65 6.54 14.45
N HIS A 175 0.63 6.63 13.12
CA HIS A 175 -0.22 7.56 12.37
C HIS A 175 -1.46 6.87 11.76
N ASP A 176 -1.47 5.54 11.63
CA ASP A 176 -2.56 4.83 10.96
C ASP A 176 -3.90 5.00 11.70
N GLY A 177 -4.89 5.53 10.98
CA GLY A 177 -6.22 5.83 11.51
C GLY A 177 -6.32 7.09 12.39
N VAL A 178 -5.21 7.80 12.67
CA VAL A 178 -5.18 8.98 13.55
C VAL A 178 -5.51 10.28 12.81
N LYS A 179 -5.30 10.33 11.48
CA LYS A 179 -5.60 11.49 10.62
C LYS A 179 -4.82 12.77 10.94
N THR A 180 -3.58 12.64 11.42
CA THR A 180 -2.72 13.77 11.81
C THR A 180 -1.55 14.03 10.85
N GLY A 181 -1.56 13.40 9.70
CA GLY A 181 -0.48 13.47 8.69
C GLY A 181 0.37 12.21 8.67
N TYR A 182 1.14 12.05 7.59
CA TYR A 182 2.06 10.95 7.40
C TYR A 182 3.36 11.14 8.20
N ALA A 183 4.16 10.09 8.36
CA ALA A 183 5.46 10.13 9.05
C ALA A 183 6.56 10.74 8.14
N ASN A 184 6.46 12.04 7.83
CA ASN A 184 7.25 12.70 6.79
C ASN A 184 8.76 12.61 6.99
N GLU A 185 9.25 12.69 8.22
CA GLU A 185 10.70 12.56 8.52
C GLU A 185 11.24 11.16 8.14
N ALA A 186 10.49 10.11 8.48
CA ALA A 186 10.88 8.75 8.12
C ALA A 186 10.77 8.51 6.62
N LEU A 187 9.73 9.04 5.97
CA LEU A 187 9.54 8.97 4.52
C LEU A 187 10.68 9.68 3.77
N ALA A 188 11.08 10.87 4.22
CA ALA A 188 12.20 11.61 3.63
C ALA A 188 13.51 10.80 3.73
N THR A 189 13.78 10.20 4.90
CA THR A 189 14.95 9.34 5.11
C THR A 189 14.95 8.13 4.16
N LEU A 190 13.79 7.47 3.99
CA LEU A 190 13.65 6.36 3.03
C LEU A 190 13.88 6.83 1.59
N SER A 191 13.23 7.93 1.19
CA SER A 191 13.32 8.46 -0.17
C SER A 191 14.73 8.94 -0.55
N GLU A 192 15.50 9.41 0.42
CA GLU A 192 16.89 9.84 0.22
C GLU A 192 17.89 8.68 0.19
N SER A 193 17.57 7.58 0.90
CA SER A 193 18.49 6.44 1.03
C SER A 193 18.27 5.33 0.01
N LEU A 194 17.10 5.30 -0.65
CA LEU A 194 16.71 4.25 -1.59
C LEU A 194 16.56 4.79 -3.00
N SER A 195 16.79 3.91 -3.98
CA SER A 195 16.66 4.24 -5.41
C SER A 195 15.30 3.84 -6.01
N ILE A 196 14.44 3.20 -5.22
CA ILE A 196 13.12 2.73 -5.62
C ILE A 196 12.01 3.62 -5.04
N PRO A 197 10.82 3.70 -5.68
CA PRO A 197 9.73 4.52 -5.20
C PRO A 197 9.25 4.17 -3.79
N ILE A 198 8.87 5.20 -3.04
CA ILE A 198 8.31 5.08 -1.69
C ILE A 198 6.82 5.45 -1.72
N ILE A 199 5.99 4.56 -1.23
CA ILE A 199 4.55 4.76 -1.04
C ILE A 199 4.31 5.05 0.44
N ALA A 200 3.82 6.25 0.74
CA ALA A 200 3.46 6.67 2.10
C ALA A 200 2.11 6.10 2.50
N SER A 201 2.01 5.52 3.70
CA SER A 201 0.77 5.00 4.28
C SER A 201 0.65 5.29 5.77
N GLY A 202 -0.58 5.49 6.23
CA GLY A 202 -0.92 5.82 7.62
C GLY A 202 -0.85 7.32 7.92
N GLY A 203 -2.00 7.93 8.28
CA GLY A 203 -2.08 9.31 8.75
C GLY A 203 -2.89 10.29 7.89
N ALA A 204 -3.35 9.91 6.70
CA ALA A 204 -4.16 10.77 5.85
C ALA A 204 -5.45 11.22 6.56
N GLY A 205 -5.70 12.54 6.59
CA GLY A 205 -6.90 13.11 7.20
C GLY A 205 -7.35 14.41 6.53
N ALA A 206 -6.44 15.13 5.85
CA ALA A 206 -6.71 16.38 5.14
C ALA A 206 -5.87 16.44 3.85
N MET A 207 -6.23 17.33 2.92
CA MET A 207 -5.50 17.47 1.64
C MET A 207 -4.06 17.95 1.85
N GLU A 208 -3.83 18.76 2.88
CA GLU A 208 -2.51 19.24 3.29
C GLU A 208 -1.57 18.10 3.63
N HIS A 209 -2.07 17.00 4.22
CA HIS A 209 -1.24 15.84 4.55
C HIS A 209 -0.64 15.20 3.30
N PHE A 210 -1.38 15.17 2.19
CA PHE A 210 -0.86 14.69 0.90
C PHE A 210 0.18 15.65 0.32
N ARG A 211 -0.05 16.98 0.41
CA ARG A 211 0.94 17.98 0.01
C ARG A 211 2.25 17.80 0.78
N ASP A 212 2.15 17.73 2.10
CA ASP A 212 3.31 17.69 3.00
C ASP A 212 4.11 16.39 2.81
N THR A 213 3.43 15.24 2.59
CA THR A 213 4.13 13.98 2.31
C THR A 213 4.89 13.98 0.98
N PHE A 214 4.41 14.74 -0.02
CA PHE A 214 5.12 14.88 -1.30
C PHE A 214 6.26 15.90 -1.25
N ILE A 215 6.12 16.99 -0.47
CA ILE A 215 7.12 18.05 -0.36
C ILE A 215 8.17 17.70 0.70
N GLU A 216 7.74 17.44 1.94
CA GLU A 216 8.59 17.19 3.08
C GLU A 216 9.02 15.72 3.15
N GLY A 217 8.05 14.80 3.02
CA GLY A 217 8.29 13.37 3.05
C GLY A 217 8.96 12.82 1.78
N LYS A 218 8.98 13.59 0.68
CA LYS A 218 9.55 13.23 -0.64
C LYS A 218 8.98 11.93 -1.22
N ALA A 219 7.86 11.43 -0.70
CA ALA A 219 7.22 10.21 -1.17
C ALA A 219 6.84 10.30 -2.66
N ASP A 220 6.83 9.16 -3.36
CA ASP A 220 6.46 9.06 -4.77
C ASP A 220 4.97 8.78 -4.95
N ALA A 221 4.35 8.21 -3.91
CA ALA A 221 2.93 7.97 -3.85
C ALA A 221 2.40 8.15 -2.43
N ALA A 222 1.11 8.48 -2.32
CA ALA A 222 0.39 8.55 -1.06
C ALA A 222 -0.82 7.62 -1.10
N LEU A 223 -0.84 6.67 -0.17
CA LEU A 223 -1.90 5.71 0.00
C LEU A 223 -2.82 6.15 1.15
N ALA A 224 -4.14 6.07 0.92
CA ALA A 224 -5.15 6.33 1.92
C ALA A 224 -6.39 5.45 1.72
N ALA A 225 -7.15 5.24 2.77
CA ALA A 225 -8.37 4.42 2.76
C ALA A 225 -9.60 5.20 3.23
N SER A 226 -9.72 5.45 4.53
CA SER A 226 -10.94 5.98 5.15
C SER A 226 -11.39 7.32 4.58
N VAL A 227 -10.47 8.24 4.29
CA VAL A 227 -10.80 9.57 3.75
C VAL A 227 -11.47 9.48 2.37
N PHE A 228 -11.15 8.45 1.58
CA PHE A 228 -11.78 8.17 0.29
C PHE A 228 -13.06 7.36 0.45
N HIS A 229 -13.05 6.30 1.27
CA HIS A 229 -14.21 5.44 1.46
C HIS A 229 -15.43 6.17 2.03
N PHE A 230 -15.20 7.12 2.92
CA PHE A 230 -16.27 7.90 3.56
C PHE A 230 -16.54 9.25 2.87
N GLY A 231 -15.91 9.50 1.71
CA GLY A 231 -16.12 10.71 0.92
C GLY A 231 -15.65 12.00 1.60
N GLU A 232 -14.73 11.90 2.58
CA GLU A 232 -14.17 13.07 3.26
C GLU A 232 -13.25 13.87 2.31
N ILE A 233 -12.58 13.17 1.39
CA ILE A 233 -11.74 13.75 0.33
C ILE A 233 -12.12 13.08 -0.98
N ARG A 234 -12.41 13.85 -2.02
CA ARG A 234 -12.62 13.34 -3.38
C ARG A 234 -11.32 13.42 -4.16
N ILE A 235 -10.98 12.37 -4.91
CA ILE A 235 -9.71 12.28 -5.64
C ILE A 235 -9.52 13.44 -6.64
N PRO A 236 -10.52 13.84 -7.46
CA PRO A 236 -10.38 14.98 -8.36
C PRO A 236 -10.04 16.28 -7.63
N GLU A 237 -10.74 16.57 -6.52
CA GLU A 237 -10.53 17.77 -5.71
C GLU A 237 -9.13 17.78 -5.07
N LEU A 238 -8.67 16.62 -4.57
CA LEU A 238 -7.31 16.44 -4.06
C LEU A 238 -6.26 16.74 -5.13
N LYS A 239 -6.44 16.19 -6.34
CA LYS A 239 -5.51 16.40 -7.45
C LYS A 239 -5.49 17.86 -7.91
N ASP A 240 -6.63 18.54 -7.96
CA ASP A 240 -6.71 19.97 -8.25
C ASP A 240 -5.99 20.80 -7.17
N TYR A 241 -6.20 20.49 -5.90
CA TYR A 241 -5.48 21.10 -4.79
C TYR A 241 -3.96 20.91 -4.93
N LEU A 242 -3.49 19.68 -5.16
CA LEU A 242 -2.06 19.38 -5.30
C LEU A 242 -1.44 20.11 -6.50
N CYS A 243 -2.14 20.18 -7.64
CA CYS A 243 -1.71 20.98 -8.77
C CYS A 243 -1.57 22.47 -8.43
N ALA A 244 -2.51 23.03 -7.68
CA ALA A 244 -2.47 24.43 -7.25
C ALA A 244 -1.28 24.70 -6.29
N GLN A 245 -0.81 23.65 -5.59
CA GLN A 245 0.41 23.70 -4.76
C GLN A 245 1.70 23.44 -5.53
N GLY A 246 1.64 23.32 -6.86
CA GLY A 246 2.82 23.07 -7.73
C GLY A 246 3.29 21.62 -7.74
N ILE A 247 2.52 20.68 -7.22
CA ILE A 247 2.84 19.25 -7.22
C ILE A 247 2.36 18.63 -8.52
N ASN A 248 3.27 17.95 -9.24
CA ASN A 248 2.92 17.27 -10.48
C ASN A 248 2.14 15.99 -10.18
N VAL A 249 0.85 15.95 -10.52
CA VAL A 249 -0.03 14.78 -10.47
C VAL A 249 -0.69 14.59 -11.84
N ARG A 250 -1.08 13.36 -12.18
CA ARG A 250 -1.83 13.06 -13.40
C ARG A 250 -3.30 13.45 -13.19
N ARG A 251 -3.88 14.16 -14.13
CA ARG A 251 -5.31 14.53 -14.20
C ARG A 251 -6.09 13.56 -15.06
#